data_2348f3e78171f66b6e4d21152292b808
#
_entry.id   2348f3e78171f66b6e4d21152292b808
#
_cell.length_a   1.000
_cell.length_b   1.000
_cell.length_c   1.000
_cell.angle_alpha   90.00
_cell.angle_beta   90.00
_cell.angle_gamma   90.00
#
_symmetry.space_group_name_H-M   'P 1'
#
loop_
_entity.id
_entity.type
_entity.pdbx_description
1 polymer ?
#
loop_
_entity_poly.entity_id
_entity_poly.type
_entity_poly.pdbx_seq_one_letter_code
_entity_poly.pdbx_strand_id
1 'polypeptide(L)'
;MRVYYLLVLGLLLQSCDAKKTNEKNETDKSPTVITRYDKNLVIAFYHQDSLKENFEYYKKEDQIITRKQKLFESEMKRRGKELEDYVRRNDEKARNGLLSQNEIMQIQQKAQTMEQELMQYQQIQASKIEEESVKKLEAITKKIETLGKMYSEKNNIDILLIHGAGGQLNFINEKMNVTSDFIRFLNENQATIEKDLK
;
A
#
# COMPACT_ATOMS: atom_id res chain seq x y z
N MET A 1 45.49 4.49 -30.31
CA MET A 1 45.56 4.51 -31.79
C MET A 1 44.17 4.96 -32.22
N ARG A 2 43.96 6.27 -32.57
CA ARG A 2 44.02 6.79 -33.93
C ARG A 2 43.05 6.00 -34.83
N VAL A 3 42.05 6.53 -35.57
CA VAL A 3 42.04 7.74 -36.37
C VAL A 3 40.60 7.93 -36.87
N TYR A 4 40.03 9.11 -36.79
CA TYR A 4 39.40 9.95 -37.82
C TYR A 4 38.65 9.25 -38.97
N TYR A 5 37.40 9.65 -39.23
CA TYR A 5 37.08 10.32 -40.49
C TYR A 5 35.81 11.15 -40.38
N LEU A 6 35.98 12.36 -40.72
CA LEU A 6 35.08 13.48 -41.01
C LEU A 6 34.49 13.37 -42.42
N LEU A 7 33.40 14.13 -42.64
CA LEU A 7 32.89 14.68 -43.90
C LEU A 7 32.06 13.74 -44.79
N VAL A 8 30.83 14.13 -45.17
CA VAL A 8 30.52 15.09 -46.23
C VAL A 8 29.04 15.50 -46.21
N LEU A 9 28.85 16.75 -46.19
CA LEU A 9 27.80 17.66 -46.62
C LEU A 9 27.13 17.26 -47.93
N GLY A 10 25.79 17.30 -47.99
CA GLY A 10 25.03 17.19 -49.25
C GLY A 10 23.60 17.70 -49.13
N LEU A 11 23.41 18.99 -49.36
CA LEU A 11 22.11 19.60 -49.63
C LEU A 11 21.49 18.98 -50.89
N LEU A 12 20.24 18.56 -50.84
CA LEU A 12 19.37 18.60 -52.01
C LEU A 12 17.94 18.95 -51.55
N LEU A 13 17.58 20.16 -51.85
CA LEU A 13 16.20 20.64 -51.89
C LEU A 13 15.51 19.98 -53.10
N GLN A 14 14.46 19.22 -52.86
CA GLN A 14 13.44 18.93 -53.86
C GLN A 14 12.04 19.15 -53.29
N SER A 15 11.50 20.24 -53.74
CA SER A 15 10.07 20.56 -53.76
C SER A 15 9.31 19.51 -54.56
N CYS A 16 8.30 18.92 -53.99
CA CYS A 16 7.23 18.28 -54.74
C CYS A 16 5.89 18.57 -54.08
N ASP A 17 5.09 19.30 -54.82
CA ASP A 17 3.66 19.44 -54.64
C ASP A 17 2.99 18.05 -54.54
N ALA A 18 2.21 17.83 -53.53
CA ALA A 18 1.25 16.72 -53.51
C ALA A 18 0.02 17.06 -52.68
N LYS A 19 -1.05 17.31 -53.41
CA LYS A 19 -2.46 17.05 -53.13
C LYS A 19 -2.90 17.04 -51.63
N LYS A 20 -3.73 18.03 -51.34
CA LYS A 20 -4.71 18.03 -50.25
C LYS A 20 -5.55 16.77 -50.30
N THR A 21 -5.32 15.84 -49.39
CA THR A 21 -6.31 14.86 -48.97
C THR A 21 -6.89 15.37 -47.64
N ASN A 22 -8.13 15.74 -47.69
CA ASN A 22 -8.94 16.06 -46.51
C ASN A 22 -9.15 14.76 -45.72
N GLU A 23 -8.29 14.43 -44.77
CA GLU A 23 -8.64 13.59 -43.66
C GLU A 23 -9.17 14.49 -42.54
N LYS A 24 -10.49 14.51 -42.43
CA LYS A 24 -11.18 14.96 -41.22
C LYS A 24 -10.80 14.07 -40.05
N ASN A 25 -9.74 14.43 -39.35
CA ASN A 25 -9.56 14.03 -37.97
C ASN A 25 -10.45 14.92 -37.11
N GLU A 26 -11.68 14.49 -36.93
CA GLU A 26 -12.55 14.95 -35.85
C GLU A 26 -11.92 14.44 -34.52
N THR A 27 -10.91 15.13 -34.05
CA THR A 27 -10.64 15.15 -32.61
C THR A 27 -11.77 15.94 -31.99
N ASP A 28 -12.74 15.22 -31.49
CA ASP A 28 -13.80 15.72 -30.62
C ASP A 28 -13.14 16.27 -29.33
N LYS A 29 -12.59 17.46 -29.44
CA LYS A 29 -12.20 18.28 -28.29
C LYS A 29 -13.49 18.94 -27.82
N SER A 30 -14.28 18.17 -27.05
CA SER A 30 -15.25 18.82 -26.15
C SER A 30 -14.52 19.95 -25.42
N PRO A 31 -14.96 21.20 -25.57
CA PRO A 31 -14.33 22.29 -24.85
C PRO A 31 -14.46 21.98 -23.37
N THR A 32 -13.34 21.89 -22.67
CA THR A 32 -13.34 21.81 -21.22
C THR A 32 -13.98 23.10 -20.72
N VAL A 33 -15.26 23.01 -20.35
CA VAL A 33 -15.97 24.13 -19.73
C VAL A 33 -15.37 24.31 -18.35
N ILE A 34 -14.47 25.27 -18.22
CA ILE A 34 -13.98 25.74 -16.92
C ILE A 34 -15.16 26.47 -16.28
N THR A 35 -15.94 25.75 -15.48
CA THR A 35 -16.99 26.34 -14.67
C THR A 35 -16.30 27.19 -13.58
N ARG A 36 -16.37 28.52 -13.71
CA ARG A 36 -15.97 29.41 -12.64
C ARG A 36 -17.06 29.33 -11.57
N TYR A 37 -16.70 28.85 -10.40
CA TYR A 37 -17.58 28.90 -9.24
C TYR A 37 -17.68 30.35 -8.76
N ASP A 38 -18.81 31.00 -8.98
CA ASP A 38 -19.12 32.36 -8.47
C ASP A 38 -19.50 32.36 -6.98
N LYS A 39 -19.52 31.20 -6.34
CA LYS A 39 -19.81 31.05 -4.91
C LYS A 39 -18.51 30.98 -4.11
N ASN A 40 -18.54 31.49 -2.89
CA ASN A 40 -17.44 31.32 -1.95
C ASN A 40 -17.12 29.82 -1.79
N LEU A 41 -15.93 29.41 -2.25
CA LEU A 41 -15.44 28.04 -2.17
C LEU A 41 -15.36 27.59 -0.70
N VAL A 42 -16.06 26.51 -0.36
CA VAL A 42 -16.07 25.93 0.97
C VAL A 42 -15.01 24.82 1.03
N ILE A 43 -13.94 25.08 1.79
CA ILE A 43 -12.86 24.13 2.00
C ILE A 43 -12.92 23.67 3.46
N ALA A 44 -12.83 22.37 3.68
CA ALA A 44 -12.72 21.76 5.00
C ALA A 44 -11.55 20.76 5.03
N PHE A 45 -11.09 20.43 6.23
CA PHE A 45 -10.09 19.39 6.39
C PHE A 45 -10.33 18.53 7.62
N TYR A 46 -9.74 17.34 7.62
CA TYR A 46 -9.67 16.47 8.78
C TYR A 46 -8.25 15.96 9.02
N HIS A 47 -7.93 15.68 10.28
CA HIS A 47 -6.64 15.12 10.67
C HIS A 47 -6.61 13.61 10.44
N GLN A 48 -5.62 13.15 9.67
CA GLN A 48 -5.41 11.74 9.36
C GLN A 48 -5.18 10.88 10.60
N ASP A 49 -4.37 11.37 11.53
CA ASP A 49 -4.03 10.61 12.73
C ASP A 49 -5.25 10.44 13.65
N SER A 50 -6.02 11.51 13.84
CA SER A 50 -7.29 11.43 14.58
C SER A 50 -8.28 10.48 13.92
N LEU A 51 -8.31 10.42 12.60
CA LEU A 51 -9.15 9.46 11.88
C LEU A 51 -8.70 8.02 12.14
N LYS A 52 -7.40 7.73 12.05
CA LYS A 52 -6.85 6.40 12.35
C LYS A 52 -7.17 5.94 13.77
N GLU A 53 -7.10 6.85 14.73
CA GLU A 53 -7.34 6.58 16.14
C GLU A 53 -8.81 6.39 16.48
N ASN A 54 -9.73 7.06 15.77
CA ASN A 54 -11.13 7.18 16.20
C ASN A 54 -12.15 6.62 15.20
N PHE A 55 -11.75 6.30 13.97
CA PHE A 55 -12.63 5.60 13.03
C PHE A 55 -12.65 4.10 13.35
N GLU A 56 -13.80 3.60 13.82
CA GLU A 56 -13.93 2.24 14.35
C GLU A 56 -13.60 1.15 13.32
N TYR A 57 -14.00 1.34 12.07
CA TYR A 57 -13.68 0.40 11.00
C TYR A 57 -12.17 0.31 10.77
N TYR A 58 -11.48 1.45 10.70
CA TYR A 58 -10.03 1.49 10.59
C TYR A 58 -9.36 0.73 11.72
N LYS A 59 -9.72 1.04 12.97
CA LYS A 59 -9.18 0.39 14.17
C LYS A 59 -9.37 -1.11 14.15
N LYS A 60 -10.55 -1.58 13.76
CA LYS A 60 -10.87 -3.01 13.68
C LYS A 60 -9.96 -3.71 12.65
N GLU A 61 -9.80 -3.15 11.45
CA GLU A 61 -8.97 -3.74 10.41
C GLU A 61 -7.48 -3.72 10.78
N ASP A 62 -7.00 -2.63 11.36
CA ASP A 62 -5.63 -2.48 11.86
C ASP A 62 -5.31 -3.50 12.97
N GLN A 63 -6.23 -3.70 13.92
CA GLN A 63 -6.10 -4.71 14.98
C GLN A 63 -6.02 -6.14 14.43
N ILE A 64 -6.75 -6.45 13.35
CA ILE A 64 -6.68 -7.76 12.71
C ILE A 64 -5.27 -8.00 12.14
N ILE A 65 -4.72 -7.04 11.41
CA ILE A 65 -3.37 -7.14 10.83
C ILE A 65 -2.31 -7.21 11.94
N THR A 66 -2.39 -6.31 12.92
CA THR A 66 -1.46 -6.30 14.05
C THR A 66 -1.45 -7.64 14.80
N ARG A 67 -2.62 -8.27 15.00
CA ARG A 67 -2.71 -9.60 15.62
C ARG A 67 -2.02 -10.67 14.78
N LYS A 68 -2.23 -10.65 13.47
CA LYS A 68 -1.58 -11.61 12.56
C LYS A 68 -0.06 -11.46 12.55
N GLN A 69 0.45 -10.23 12.55
CA GLN A 69 1.88 -9.96 12.66
C GLN A 69 2.46 -10.50 13.96
N LYS A 70 1.81 -10.24 15.10
CA LYS A 70 2.25 -10.78 16.40
C LYS A 70 2.24 -12.31 16.46
N LEU A 71 1.23 -12.96 15.87
CA LEU A 71 1.18 -14.42 15.78
C LEU A 71 2.31 -14.96 14.90
N PHE A 72 2.57 -14.33 13.76
CA PHE A 72 3.66 -14.68 12.89
C PHE A 72 5.02 -14.56 13.59
N GLU A 73 5.28 -13.42 14.25
CA GLU A 73 6.53 -13.21 15.01
C GLU A 73 6.71 -14.25 16.13
N SER A 74 5.63 -14.55 16.86
CA SER A 74 5.64 -15.57 17.91
C SER A 74 5.96 -16.96 17.37
N GLU A 75 5.36 -17.32 16.24
CA GLU A 75 5.59 -18.63 15.60
C GLU A 75 7.01 -18.72 15.01
N MET A 76 7.53 -17.65 14.41
CA MET A 76 8.91 -17.57 13.94
C MET A 76 9.89 -17.78 15.10
N LYS A 77 9.67 -17.11 16.23
CA LYS A 77 10.48 -17.26 17.42
C LYS A 77 10.42 -18.69 17.97
N ARG A 78 9.23 -19.31 18.03
CA ARG A 78 9.06 -20.70 18.50
C ARG A 78 9.83 -21.68 17.61
N ARG A 79 9.66 -21.60 16.30
CA ARG A 79 10.34 -22.49 15.33
C ARG A 79 11.85 -22.29 15.34
N GLY A 80 12.32 -21.04 15.40
CA GLY A 80 13.73 -20.73 15.51
C GLY A 80 14.36 -21.35 16.77
N LYS A 81 13.66 -21.24 17.91
CA LYS A 81 14.10 -21.85 19.18
C LYS A 81 14.09 -23.38 19.11
N GLU A 82 13.11 -24.00 18.47
CA GLU A 82 13.07 -25.46 18.28
C GLU A 82 14.27 -25.96 17.48
N LEU A 83 14.63 -25.26 16.40
CA LEU A 83 15.81 -25.56 15.60
C LEU A 83 17.09 -25.41 16.43
N GLU A 84 17.25 -24.28 17.11
CA GLU A 84 18.40 -24.00 17.98
C GLU A 84 18.58 -25.09 19.06
N ASP A 85 17.49 -25.41 19.78
CA ASP A 85 17.50 -26.42 20.82
C ASP A 85 17.76 -27.82 20.26
N TYR A 86 17.27 -28.12 19.04
CA TYR A 86 17.56 -29.37 18.37
C TYR A 86 19.05 -29.51 18.05
N VAL A 87 19.64 -28.49 17.44
CA VAL A 87 21.07 -28.47 17.08
C VAL A 87 21.91 -28.57 18.34
N ARG A 88 21.68 -27.74 19.36
CA ARG A 88 22.44 -27.70 20.60
C ARG A 88 22.45 -29.05 21.34
N ARG A 89 21.27 -29.67 21.52
CA ARG A 89 21.18 -30.98 22.18
C ARG A 89 21.94 -32.09 21.46
N ASN A 90 21.93 -32.08 20.16
CA ASN A 90 22.60 -33.11 19.36
C ASN A 90 24.11 -32.85 19.24
N ASP A 91 24.52 -31.58 19.22
CA ASP A 91 25.92 -31.20 19.25
C ASP A 91 26.59 -31.64 20.59
N GLU A 92 25.90 -31.47 21.72
CA GLU A 92 26.33 -31.96 23.02
C GLU A 92 26.51 -33.48 23.02
N LYS A 93 25.56 -34.26 22.43
CA LYS A 93 25.67 -35.72 22.32
C LYS A 93 26.84 -36.14 21.43
N ALA A 94 27.05 -35.44 20.31
CA ALA A 94 28.13 -35.72 19.37
C ALA A 94 29.49 -35.48 20.04
N ARG A 95 29.69 -34.40 20.77
CA ARG A 95 30.91 -34.08 21.51
C ARG A 95 31.22 -35.10 22.58
N ASN A 96 30.22 -35.70 23.21
CA ASN A 96 30.35 -36.73 24.20
C ASN A 96 30.54 -38.14 23.62
N GLY A 97 30.68 -38.27 22.30
CA GLY A 97 30.88 -39.56 21.66
C GLY A 97 29.64 -40.51 21.69
N LEU A 98 28.46 -39.93 21.96
CA LEU A 98 27.22 -40.73 22.13
C LEU A 98 26.47 -40.99 20.81
N LEU A 99 26.99 -40.54 19.67
CA LEU A 99 26.38 -40.68 18.37
C LEU A 99 27.27 -41.40 17.37
N SER A 100 26.69 -42.30 16.63
CA SER A 100 27.31 -42.93 15.45
C SER A 100 27.37 -41.94 14.27
N GLN A 101 28.24 -42.23 13.29
CA GLN A 101 28.38 -41.46 12.07
C GLN A 101 27.06 -41.31 11.31
N ASN A 102 26.26 -42.41 11.24
CA ASN A 102 24.95 -42.36 10.60
C ASN A 102 23.95 -41.49 11.32
N GLU A 103 23.92 -41.49 12.64
CA GLU A 103 23.07 -40.61 13.44
C GLU A 103 23.45 -39.13 13.26
N ILE A 104 24.76 -38.83 13.20
CA ILE A 104 25.23 -37.45 12.94
C ILE A 104 24.72 -36.97 11.57
N MET A 105 24.81 -37.79 10.51
CA MET A 105 24.28 -37.42 9.19
C MET A 105 22.76 -37.20 9.22
N GLN A 106 22.00 -38.05 9.90
CA GLN A 106 20.55 -37.90 10.02
C GLN A 106 20.18 -36.60 10.77
N ILE A 107 20.93 -36.29 11.82
CA ILE A 107 20.74 -35.04 12.60
C ILE A 107 21.01 -33.82 11.74
N GLN A 108 22.09 -33.82 10.95
CA GLN A 108 22.43 -32.73 10.04
C GLN A 108 21.32 -32.55 8.97
N GLN A 109 20.87 -33.65 8.38
CA GLN A 109 19.78 -33.61 7.39
C GLN A 109 18.48 -33.06 8.00
N LYS A 110 18.15 -33.49 9.24
CA LYS A 110 16.97 -33.00 9.95
C LYS A 110 17.08 -31.52 10.28
N ALA A 111 18.22 -31.04 10.75
CA ALA A 111 18.45 -29.63 11.02
C ALA A 111 18.30 -28.79 9.75
N GLN A 112 18.86 -29.25 8.62
CA GLN A 112 18.71 -28.58 7.33
C GLN A 112 17.24 -28.53 6.86
N THR A 113 16.49 -29.61 7.07
CA THR A 113 15.05 -29.64 6.77
C THR A 113 14.28 -28.62 7.61
N MET A 114 14.55 -28.57 8.92
CA MET A 114 13.91 -27.59 9.83
C MET A 114 14.22 -26.14 9.45
N GLU A 115 15.46 -25.87 9.01
CA GLU A 115 15.86 -24.56 8.52
C GLU A 115 15.08 -24.17 7.24
N GLN A 116 15.00 -25.10 6.28
CA GLN A 116 14.23 -24.89 5.05
C GLN A 116 12.74 -24.66 5.33
N GLU A 117 12.13 -25.44 6.23
CA GLU A 117 10.75 -25.26 6.66
C GLU A 117 10.52 -23.91 7.34
N LEU A 118 11.49 -23.43 8.14
CA LEU A 118 11.43 -22.11 8.79
C LEU A 118 11.44 -21.00 7.73
N MET A 119 12.37 -21.04 6.78
CA MET A 119 12.47 -20.08 5.70
C MET A 119 11.23 -20.07 4.81
N GLN A 120 10.72 -21.25 4.44
CA GLN A 120 9.50 -21.36 3.65
C GLN A 120 8.28 -20.80 4.39
N TYR A 121 8.14 -21.10 5.68
CA TYR A 121 7.08 -20.55 6.52
C TYR A 121 7.16 -19.02 6.56
N GLN A 122 8.36 -18.47 6.79
CA GLN A 122 8.60 -17.03 6.80
C GLN A 122 8.14 -16.38 5.51
N GLN A 123 8.58 -16.89 4.37
CA GLN A 123 8.25 -16.33 3.06
C GLN A 123 6.75 -16.36 2.79
N ILE A 124 6.10 -17.51 3.00
CA ILE A 124 4.68 -17.68 2.71
C ILE A 124 3.82 -16.81 3.62
N GLN A 125 4.12 -16.77 4.93
CA GLN A 125 3.28 -16.03 5.87
C GLN A 125 3.48 -14.52 5.76
N ALA A 126 4.72 -14.05 5.54
CA ALA A 126 4.99 -12.65 5.31
C ALA A 126 4.24 -12.12 4.08
N SER A 127 4.32 -12.85 2.95
CA SER A 127 3.60 -12.48 1.73
C SER A 127 2.08 -12.44 1.92
N LYS A 128 1.51 -13.41 2.65
CA LYS A 128 0.06 -13.43 2.95
C LYS A 128 -0.37 -12.23 3.81
N ILE A 129 0.42 -11.89 4.82
CA ILE A 129 0.11 -10.74 5.69
C ILE A 129 0.20 -9.44 4.90
N GLU A 130 1.21 -9.30 4.05
CA GLU A 130 1.38 -8.13 3.19
C GLU A 130 0.20 -7.96 2.22
N GLU A 131 -0.17 -9.02 1.48
CA GLU A 131 -1.30 -9.01 0.55
C GLU A 131 -2.61 -8.63 1.27
N GLU A 132 -2.85 -9.20 2.45
CA GLU A 132 -4.04 -8.88 3.22
C GLU A 132 -4.02 -7.45 3.75
N SER A 133 -2.85 -6.95 4.16
CA SER A 133 -2.69 -5.55 4.61
C SER A 133 -3.02 -4.56 3.49
N VAL A 134 -2.55 -4.82 2.28
CA VAL A 134 -2.86 -3.99 1.09
C VAL A 134 -4.36 -4.00 0.82
N LYS A 135 -4.99 -5.18 0.75
CA LYS A 135 -6.44 -5.30 0.51
C LYS A 135 -7.28 -4.57 1.56
N LYS A 136 -6.87 -4.64 2.83
CA LYS A 136 -7.57 -3.96 3.92
C LYS A 136 -7.41 -2.44 3.83
N LEU A 137 -6.21 -1.96 3.51
CA LEU A 137 -5.97 -0.54 3.32
C LEU A 137 -6.78 0.02 2.14
N GLU A 138 -6.85 -0.69 1.03
CA GLU A 138 -7.69 -0.33 -0.11
C GLU A 138 -9.17 -0.25 0.27
N ALA A 139 -9.68 -1.23 1.02
CA ALA A 139 -11.07 -1.23 1.49
C ALA A 139 -11.36 -0.06 2.43
N ILE A 140 -10.43 0.27 3.34
CA ILE A 140 -10.52 1.42 4.24
C ILE A 140 -10.56 2.72 3.42
N THR A 141 -9.63 2.88 2.47
CA THR A 141 -9.53 4.07 1.62
C THR A 141 -10.82 4.28 0.82
N LYS A 142 -11.30 3.24 0.15
CA LYS A 142 -12.55 3.29 -0.60
C LYS A 142 -13.76 3.66 0.27
N LYS A 143 -13.81 3.15 1.50
CA LYS A 143 -14.87 3.48 2.45
C LYS A 143 -14.80 4.95 2.87
N ILE A 144 -13.59 5.46 3.17
CA ILE A 144 -13.39 6.87 3.53
C ILE A 144 -13.75 7.79 2.35
N GLU A 145 -13.35 7.45 1.13
CA GLU A 145 -13.68 8.22 -0.07
C GLU A 145 -15.20 8.30 -0.28
N THR A 146 -15.90 7.16 -0.20
CA THR A 146 -17.35 7.11 -0.40
C THR A 146 -18.08 7.91 0.67
N LEU A 147 -17.72 7.72 1.94
CA LEU A 147 -18.33 8.46 3.05
C LEU A 147 -17.92 9.94 3.04
N GLY A 148 -16.70 10.24 2.61
CA GLY A 148 -16.20 11.61 2.45
C GLY A 148 -17.01 12.37 1.40
N LYS A 149 -17.33 11.73 0.28
CA LYS A 149 -18.24 12.30 -0.73
C LYS A 149 -19.63 12.59 -0.13
N MET A 150 -20.24 11.62 0.55
CA MET A 150 -21.56 11.79 1.18
C MET A 150 -21.56 12.91 2.23
N TYR A 151 -20.50 12.98 3.03
CA TYR A 151 -20.33 14.03 4.05
C TYR A 151 -20.21 15.40 3.39
N SER A 152 -19.39 15.53 2.35
CA SER A 152 -19.17 16.78 1.63
C SER A 152 -20.44 17.28 0.95
N GLU A 153 -21.18 16.40 0.28
CA GLU A 153 -22.47 16.73 -0.33
C GLU A 153 -23.49 17.21 0.71
N LYS A 154 -23.60 16.53 1.86
CA LYS A 154 -24.50 16.90 2.95
C LYS A 154 -24.20 18.26 3.55
N ASN A 155 -22.92 18.63 3.60
CA ASN A 155 -22.46 19.86 4.27
C ASN A 155 -22.09 20.99 3.29
N ASN A 156 -22.34 20.82 2.00
CA ASN A 156 -21.97 21.77 0.92
C ASN A 156 -20.47 22.13 0.95
N ILE A 157 -19.60 21.12 1.16
CA ILE A 157 -18.15 21.24 1.13
C ILE A 157 -17.69 20.98 -0.30
N ASP A 158 -16.99 21.93 -0.91
CA ASP A 158 -16.45 21.81 -2.27
C ASP A 158 -15.13 21.02 -2.29
N ILE A 159 -14.32 21.17 -1.24
CA ILE A 159 -13.02 20.48 -1.10
C ILE A 159 -12.87 19.98 0.33
N LEU A 160 -12.75 18.68 0.50
CA LEU A 160 -12.41 18.04 1.77
C LEU A 160 -10.97 17.52 1.71
N LEU A 161 -10.09 18.09 2.51
CA LEU A 161 -8.66 17.79 2.53
C LEU A 161 -8.29 16.89 3.69
N ILE A 162 -7.23 16.08 3.46
CA ILE A 162 -6.56 15.32 4.52
C ILE A 162 -5.38 16.14 5.02
N HIS A 163 -5.30 16.39 6.31
CA HIS A 163 -4.16 17.02 6.97
C HIS A 163 -3.48 16.04 7.91
N GLY A 164 -2.15 15.93 7.84
CA GLY A 164 -1.37 15.01 8.68
C GLY A 164 0.10 14.97 8.31
N ALA A 165 0.86 14.12 8.99
CA ALA A 165 2.28 13.92 8.75
C ALA A 165 2.54 13.48 7.30
N GLY A 166 3.36 14.25 6.57
CA GLY A 166 3.63 14.03 5.14
C GLY A 166 2.68 14.76 4.19
N GLY A 167 1.73 15.54 4.69
CA GLY A 167 0.86 16.40 3.88
C GLY A 167 1.62 17.53 3.20
N GLN A 168 1.13 17.95 2.03
CA GLN A 168 1.74 19.06 1.26
C GLN A 168 1.35 20.45 1.76
N LEU A 169 0.48 20.54 2.80
CA LEU A 169 -0.05 21.78 3.32
C LEU A 169 0.68 22.16 4.60
N ASN A 170 1.37 23.29 4.57
CA ASN A 170 2.09 23.82 5.73
C ASN A 170 1.18 24.49 6.77
N PHE A 171 0.01 24.97 6.34
CA PHE A 171 -0.94 25.69 7.19
C PHE A 171 -2.36 25.55 6.64
N ILE A 172 -3.30 25.26 7.52
CA ILE A 172 -4.74 25.35 7.30
C ILE A 172 -5.35 26.04 8.53
N ASN A 173 -6.32 26.91 8.31
CA ASN A 173 -7.00 27.56 9.40
C ASN A 173 -7.89 26.57 10.16
N GLU A 174 -7.76 26.49 11.49
CA GLU A 174 -8.53 25.57 12.35
C GLU A 174 -10.06 25.78 12.26
N LYS A 175 -10.52 26.94 11.81
CA LYS A 175 -11.96 27.15 11.53
C LYS A 175 -12.51 26.24 10.43
N MET A 176 -11.63 25.64 9.60
CA MET A 176 -11.99 24.70 8.54
C MET A 176 -11.90 23.23 9.01
N ASN A 177 -11.57 23.01 10.28
CA ASN A 177 -11.38 21.68 10.85
C ASN A 177 -12.73 21.00 11.13
N VAL A 178 -12.99 19.92 10.42
CA VAL A 178 -14.21 19.12 10.58
C VAL A 178 -13.90 17.71 11.12
N THR A 179 -12.72 17.49 11.67
CA THR A 179 -12.23 16.16 12.07
C THR A 179 -13.22 15.39 12.94
N SER A 180 -13.69 16.00 14.02
CA SER A 180 -14.60 15.33 14.97
C SER A 180 -15.95 14.99 14.34
N ASP A 181 -16.52 15.93 13.59
CA ASP A 181 -17.82 15.75 12.92
C ASP A 181 -17.73 14.73 11.80
N PHE A 182 -16.64 14.77 11.03
CA PHE A 182 -16.40 13.80 9.98
C PHE A 182 -16.22 12.37 10.52
N ILE A 183 -15.42 12.18 11.56
CA ILE A 183 -15.22 10.87 12.19
C ILE A 183 -16.54 10.34 12.78
N ARG A 184 -17.32 11.19 13.43
CA ARG A 184 -18.66 10.81 13.90
C ARG A 184 -19.53 10.33 12.74
N PHE A 185 -19.57 11.09 11.63
CA PHE A 185 -20.32 10.72 10.44
C PHE A 185 -19.85 9.38 9.85
N LEU A 186 -18.53 9.14 9.78
CA LEU A 186 -17.96 7.86 9.34
C LEU A 186 -18.47 6.70 10.20
N ASN A 187 -18.40 6.83 11.52
CA ASN A 187 -18.80 5.78 12.44
C ASN A 187 -20.32 5.49 12.38
N GLU A 188 -21.16 6.51 12.23
CA GLU A 188 -22.61 6.35 12.11
C GLU A 188 -23.01 5.71 10.78
N ASN A 189 -22.28 5.95 9.70
CA ASN A 189 -22.67 5.54 8.35
C ASN A 189 -21.85 4.37 7.77
N GLN A 190 -20.87 3.84 8.49
CA GLN A 190 -20.00 2.77 8.00
C GLN A 190 -20.73 1.48 7.59
N ALA A 191 -21.85 1.15 8.25
CA ALA A 191 -22.65 -0.04 7.95
C ALA A 191 -23.50 0.10 6.68
N THR A 192 -23.82 1.32 6.27
CA THR A 192 -24.68 1.60 5.11
C THR A 192 -24.00 1.19 3.79
N ILE A 193 -22.67 1.27 3.75
CA ILE A 193 -21.86 1.02 2.54
C ILE A 193 -21.44 -0.44 2.40
N GLU A 194 -21.56 -1.25 3.45
CA GLU A 194 -21.21 -2.69 3.37
C GLU A 194 -22.06 -3.46 2.36
N LYS A 195 -23.23 -2.94 1.99
CA LYS A 195 -24.10 -3.53 0.98
C LYS A 195 -23.69 -3.19 -0.45
N ASP A 196 -23.02 -2.06 -0.66
CA ASP A 196 -22.66 -1.53 -1.98
C ASP A 196 -21.23 -1.90 -2.41
N LEU A 197 -20.44 -2.48 -1.51
CA LEU A 197 -19.05 -2.89 -1.75
C LEU A 197 -18.87 -4.41 -1.94
N LYS A 198 -19.97 -5.17 -1.94
CA LYS A 198 -20.01 -6.59 -2.33
C LYS A 198 -20.37 -6.71 -3.80
#